data_0fed44d2a25070da2b67a744b12ef856
#
_entry.id   0fed44d2a25070da2b67a744b12ef856
#
_cell.length_a   1.000
_cell.length_b   1.000
_cell.length_c   1.000
_cell.angle_alpha   90.00
_cell.angle_beta   90.00
_cell.angle_gamma   90.00
#
_symmetry.space_group_name_H-M   'P 1'
#
loop_
_entity.id
_entity.type
_entity.pdbx_description
1 polymer ?
#
loop_
_entity_poly.entity_id
_entity_poly.type
_entity_poly.pdbx_seq_one_letter_code
_entity_poly.pdbx_strand_id
1 'polypeptide(L)'
;MLDIKLIRENPEKINELLKRRNPELSIDTIIAIDADRRKVQAQADELRAKRKSESQKIGMMKKNGENTDAIQEEVRALGDEVKALEEKQVELDNIQRDMLLRTPNTPDESTPIGTSEDDNIPVKYWGEPTKFNFEAKAHWDICEEKNLVDFERGVKISQSRFTLYRGKGARLERAIIQFFLDLHTEEHGYEEILPPFMANAATMTGTGQLPKFAEDMYKCVDEDLYLIPTAEVPVTNIYSGEILSEEDLPKYMTAYTPCFRREAGSAGKDTRGLIRVHQFNKVEMVKLTTPESSPAEHEKLTRDAEICLEKLGLPYRRVALCSADIGFSANKCFDLEVWLPSYNAYKEISSCSNYGDFQARRSNTRYRTKDGQIRFVHTINGSGLAVGRTFAAIVENFQQEDGTIIIPEVLRKYTGFDKI
;
A
#
# COMPACT_ATOMS: atom_id res chain seq x y z
N MET A 1 10.74 1.04 -2.40
CA MET A 1 12.03 0.69 -1.75
C MET A 1 12.87 1.92 -1.58
N LEU A 2 13.78 1.93 -0.60
CA LEU A 2 14.67 3.05 -0.38
C LEU A 2 15.62 3.26 -1.57
N ASP A 3 16.08 4.52 -1.77
CA ASP A 3 17.07 4.85 -2.78
C ASP A 3 18.48 4.47 -2.29
N ILE A 4 19.15 3.56 -3.01
CA ILE A 4 20.51 3.17 -2.69
C ILE A 4 21.51 4.34 -2.79
N LYS A 5 21.23 5.37 -3.61
CA LYS A 5 22.05 6.57 -3.68
C LYS A 5 21.96 7.37 -2.38
N LEU A 6 20.73 7.60 -1.87
CA LEU A 6 20.52 8.28 -0.59
C LEU A 6 21.13 7.50 0.58
N ILE A 7 21.06 6.16 0.55
CA ILE A 7 21.71 5.30 1.54
C ILE A 7 23.23 5.52 1.54
N ARG A 8 23.87 5.64 0.38
CA ARG A 8 25.32 5.91 0.28
C ARG A 8 25.71 7.30 0.77
N GLU A 9 24.89 8.29 0.41
CA GLU A 9 25.18 9.71 0.71
C GLU A 9 24.98 10.04 2.19
N ASN A 10 23.95 9.41 2.82
CA ASN A 10 23.53 9.74 4.17
C ASN A 10 23.17 8.49 5.01
N PRO A 11 24.10 7.52 5.19
CA PRO A 11 23.84 6.25 5.84
C PRO A 11 23.39 6.40 7.31
N GLU A 12 24.00 7.35 8.02
CA GLU A 12 23.72 7.61 9.43
C GLU A 12 22.28 8.12 9.62
N LYS A 13 21.85 9.08 8.77
CA LYS A 13 20.48 9.62 8.81
C LYS A 13 19.46 8.54 8.49
N ILE A 14 19.69 7.70 7.48
CA ILE A 14 18.77 6.61 7.11
C ILE A 14 18.67 5.58 8.24
N ASN A 15 19.79 5.19 8.86
CA ASN A 15 19.78 4.31 10.03
C ASN A 15 19.03 4.93 11.21
N GLU A 16 19.21 6.22 11.50
CA GLU A 16 18.48 6.93 12.55
C GLU A 16 16.97 6.87 12.29
N LEU A 17 16.52 7.22 11.08
CA LEU A 17 15.10 7.20 10.71
C LEU A 17 14.50 5.79 10.79
N LEU A 18 15.21 4.76 10.34
CA LEU A 18 14.75 3.38 10.46
C LEU A 18 14.62 2.93 11.91
N LYS A 19 15.58 3.33 12.78
CA LYS A 19 15.52 3.02 14.23
C LYS A 19 14.35 3.69 14.94
N ARG A 20 13.81 4.80 14.41
CA ARG A 20 12.56 5.38 14.92
C ARG A 20 11.36 4.44 14.72
N ARG A 21 11.40 3.56 13.71
CA ARG A 21 10.37 2.53 13.49
C ARG A 21 10.58 1.30 14.36
N ASN A 22 11.80 0.80 14.35
CA ASN A 22 12.23 -0.34 15.17
C ASN A 22 13.75 -0.24 15.41
N PRO A 23 14.20 -0.24 16.67
CA PRO A 23 15.62 -0.14 17.03
C PRO A 23 16.55 -1.18 16.42
N GLU A 24 16.00 -2.34 16.01
CA GLU A 24 16.76 -3.43 15.40
C GLU A 24 17.03 -3.24 13.90
N LEU A 25 16.35 -2.28 13.27
CA LEU A 25 16.54 -2.02 11.84
C LEU A 25 17.90 -1.36 11.57
N SER A 26 18.63 -1.87 10.58
CA SER A 26 19.88 -1.32 10.07
C SER A 26 20.03 -1.56 8.58
N ILE A 27 20.70 -0.63 7.90
CA ILE A 27 21.11 -0.76 6.49
C ILE A 27 22.57 -1.15 6.32
N ASP A 28 23.30 -1.47 7.38
CA ASP A 28 24.74 -1.72 7.33
C ASP A 28 25.11 -2.86 6.38
N THR A 29 24.32 -3.93 6.38
CA THR A 29 24.48 -5.05 5.44
C THR A 29 24.24 -4.63 4.00
N ILE A 30 23.25 -3.74 3.75
CA ILE A 30 22.97 -3.21 2.39
C ILE A 30 24.16 -2.39 1.89
N ILE A 31 24.77 -1.58 2.77
CA ILE A 31 25.96 -0.78 2.46
C ILE A 31 27.15 -1.68 2.12
N ALA A 32 27.36 -2.76 2.89
CA ALA A 32 28.43 -3.72 2.63
C ALA A 32 28.27 -4.41 1.27
N ILE A 33 27.08 -4.91 0.97
CA ILE A 33 26.76 -5.54 -0.34
C ILE A 33 26.91 -4.53 -1.48
N ASP A 34 26.51 -3.27 -1.29
CA ASP A 34 26.69 -2.24 -2.30
C ASP A 34 28.17 -1.92 -2.56
N ALA A 35 29.00 -1.92 -1.53
CA ALA A 35 30.44 -1.72 -1.66
C ALA A 35 31.08 -2.87 -2.46
N ASP A 36 30.74 -4.13 -2.14
CA ASP A 36 31.23 -5.30 -2.86
C ASP A 36 30.78 -5.29 -4.32
N ARG A 37 29.52 -4.98 -4.58
CA ARG A 37 28.95 -4.84 -5.92
C ARG A 37 29.71 -3.82 -6.76
N ARG A 38 29.99 -2.63 -6.22
CA ARG A 38 30.77 -1.59 -6.91
C ARG A 38 32.21 -2.00 -7.16
N LYS A 39 32.81 -2.75 -6.24
CA LYS A 39 34.17 -3.29 -6.42
C LYS A 39 34.21 -4.30 -7.57
N VAL A 40 33.27 -5.24 -7.60
CA VAL A 40 33.13 -6.22 -8.69
C VAL A 40 32.89 -5.53 -10.03
N GLN A 41 32.02 -4.52 -10.06
CA GLN A 41 31.76 -3.71 -11.26
C GLN A 41 33.04 -3.02 -11.76
N ALA A 42 33.81 -2.37 -10.88
CA ALA A 42 35.04 -1.69 -11.26
C ALA A 42 36.08 -2.67 -11.81
N GLN A 43 36.21 -3.85 -11.19
CA GLN A 43 37.12 -4.91 -11.69
C GLN A 43 36.68 -5.42 -13.08
N ALA A 44 35.41 -5.67 -13.28
CA ALA A 44 34.88 -6.10 -14.59
C ALA A 44 35.15 -5.03 -15.68
N ASP A 45 34.93 -3.75 -15.36
CA ASP A 45 35.17 -2.66 -16.31
C ASP A 45 36.67 -2.51 -16.67
N GLU A 46 37.58 -2.66 -15.70
CA GLU A 46 39.02 -2.67 -15.91
C GLU A 46 39.44 -3.82 -16.84
N LEU A 47 39.00 -5.05 -16.54
CA LEU A 47 39.31 -6.22 -17.39
C LEU A 47 38.70 -6.11 -18.79
N ARG A 48 37.49 -5.55 -18.95
CA ARG A 48 36.90 -5.26 -20.25
C ARG A 48 37.75 -4.28 -21.06
N ALA A 49 38.26 -3.21 -20.41
CA ALA A 49 39.14 -2.24 -21.06
C ALA A 49 40.48 -2.90 -21.49
N LYS A 50 41.08 -3.71 -20.60
CA LYS A 50 42.29 -4.48 -20.91
C LYS A 50 42.05 -5.44 -22.08
N ARG A 51 41.01 -6.26 -22.04
CA ARG A 51 40.60 -7.18 -23.10
C ARG A 51 40.44 -6.48 -24.44
N LYS A 52 39.82 -5.29 -24.47
CA LYS A 52 39.66 -4.49 -25.69
C LYS A 52 40.99 -4.04 -26.24
N SER A 53 41.90 -3.58 -25.39
CA SER A 53 43.26 -3.16 -25.78
C SER A 53 44.05 -4.32 -26.38
N GLU A 54 44.09 -5.47 -25.70
CA GLU A 54 44.83 -6.66 -26.18
C GLU A 54 44.22 -7.22 -27.51
N SER A 55 42.87 -7.16 -27.64
CA SER A 55 42.23 -7.54 -28.92
C SER A 55 42.60 -6.64 -30.11
N GLN A 56 42.85 -5.34 -29.83
CA GLN A 56 43.34 -4.40 -30.86
C GLN A 56 44.79 -4.72 -31.28
N LYS A 57 45.68 -5.12 -30.33
CA LYS A 57 47.05 -5.55 -30.59
C LYS A 57 47.10 -6.76 -31.50
N ILE A 58 46.23 -7.76 -31.27
CA ILE A 58 46.09 -8.95 -32.16
C ILE A 58 45.87 -8.52 -33.61
N GLY A 59 44.97 -7.51 -33.83
CA GLY A 59 44.69 -6.99 -35.17
C GLY A 59 45.92 -6.37 -35.85
N MET A 60 46.78 -5.65 -35.07
CA MET A 60 48.02 -5.07 -35.56
C MET A 60 49.10 -6.12 -35.84
N MET A 61 49.29 -7.05 -34.91
CA MET A 61 50.26 -8.16 -35.06
C MET A 61 49.98 -9.03 -36.27
N LYS A 62 48.70 -9.37 -36.48
CA LYS A 62 48.28 -10.13 -37.69
C LYS A 62 48.59 -9.40 -39.01
N LYS A 63 48.43 -8.06 -39.04
CA LYS A 63 48.84 -7.26 -40.22
C LYS A 63 50.32 -7.29 -40.46
N ASN A 64 51.11 -7.38 -39.39
CA ASN A 64 52.56 -7.44 -39.45
C ASN A 64 53.13 -8.88 -39.71
N GLY A 65 52.26 -9.91 -39.76
CA GLY A 65 52.68 -11.31 -39.92
C GLY A 65 53.27 -11.93 -38.64
N GLU A 66 53.01 -11.35 -37.48
CA GLU A 66 53.52 -11.80 -36.18
C GLU A 66 52.64 -12.92 -35.60
N ASN A 67 53.27 -13.81 -34.79
CA ASN A 67 52.51 -14.85 -34.09
C ASN A 67 51.63 -14.22 -32.98
N THR A 68 50.34 -14.59 -32.96
CA THR A 68 49.32 -14.05 -32.06
C THR A 68 48.79 -15.08 -31.06
N ASP A 69 49.32 -16.31 -31.00
CA ASP A 69 48.71 -17.39 -30.20
C ASP A 69 48.71 -17.03 -28.68
N ALA A 70 49.82 -16.57 -28.14
CA ALA A 70 49.94 -16.23 -26.73
C ALA A 70 48.97 -15.11 -26.33
N ILE A 71 48.85 -14.04 -27.14
CA ILE A 71 47.95 -12.93 -26.86
C ILE A 71 46.47 -13.29 -27.05
N GLN A 72 46.18 -14.24 -27.99
CA GLN A 72 44.83 -14.78 -28.11
C GLN A 72 44.42 -15.59 -26.88
N GLU A 73 45.34 -16.36 -26.29
CA GLU A 73 45.10 -17.11 -25.04
C GLU A 73 44.85 -16.18 -23.87
N GLU A 74 45.67 -15.09 -23.75
CA GLU A 74 45.43 -14.04 -22.75
C GLU A 74 44.08 -13.36 -22.90
N VAL A 75 43.68 -12.99 -24.12
CA VAL A 75 42.35 -12.39 -24.41
C VAL A 75 41.21 -13.34 -24.06
N ARG A 76 41.41 -14.65 -24.25
CA ARG A 76 40.43 -15.67 -23.88
C ARG A 76 40.30 -15.76 -22.35
N ALA A 77 41.43 -15.86 -21.62
CA ALA A 77 41.45 -15.89 -20.17
C ALA A 77 40.78 -14.62 -19.55
N LEU A 78 41.10 -13.43 -20.09
CA LEU A 78 40.42 -12.17 -19.69
C LEU A 78 38.91 -12.23 -19.94
N GLY A 79 38.50 -12.90 -21.03
CA GLY A 79 37.07 -13.11 -21.33
C GLY A 79 36.37 -13.97 -20.29
N ASP A 80 37.00 -15.04 -19.84
CA ASP A 80 36.47 -15.96 -18.84
C ASP A 80 36.39 -15.26 -17.43
N GLU A 81 37.43 -14.48 -17.09
CA GLU A 81 37.41 -13.67 -15.84
C GLU A 81 36.30 -12.61 -15.85
N VAL A 82 36.11 -11.90 -16.96
CA VAL A 82 35.03 -10.90 -17.10
C VAL A 82 33.67 -11.57 -16.89
N LYS A 83 33.46 -12.74 -17.50
CA LYS A 83 32.22 -13.49 -17.36
C LYS A 83 31.95 -13.90 -15.91
N ALA A 84 32.97 -14.40 -15.19
CA ALA A 84 32.84 -14.75 -13.77
C ALA A 84 32.46 -13.55 -12.90
N LEU A 85 33.05 -12.36 -13.17
CA LEU A 85 32.70 -11.13 -12.47
C LEU A 85 31.28 -10.64 -12.81
N GLU A 86 30.82 -10.79 -14.06
CA GLU A 86 29.46 -10.47 -14.46
C GLU A 86 28.43 -11.36 -13.74
N GLU A 87 28.69 -12.66 -13.63
CA GLU A 87 27.86 -13.60 -12.88
C GLU A 87 27.79 -13.22 -11.40
N LYS A 88 28.93 -12.85 -10.81
CA LYS A 88 29.00 -12.37 -9.41
C LYS A 88 28.28 -11.06 -9.21
N GLN A 89 28.34 -10.15 -10.18
CA GLN A 89 27.62 -8.88 -10.14
C GLN A 89 26.09 -9.13 -10.14
N VAL A 90 25.57 -10.02 -10.98
CA VAL A 90 24.16 -10.39 -11.01
C VAL A 90 23.71 -10.97 -9.67
N GLU A 91 24.54 -11.82 -9.05
CA GLU A 91 24.26 -12.37 -7.72
C GLU A 91 24.12 -11.25 -6.68
N LEU A 92 25.09 -10.31 -6.62
CA LEU A 92 25.08 -9.20 -5.68
C LEU A 92 23.92 -8.21 -5.95
N ASP A 93 23.57 -7.95 -7.21
CA ASP A 93 22.42 -7.15 -7.60
C ASP A 93 21.11 -7.76 -7.07
N ASN A 94 20.95 -9.09 -7.18
CA ASN A 94 19.78 -9.80 -6.67
C ASN A 94 19.70 -9.76 -5.13
N ILE A 95 20.82 -9.98 -4.43
CA ILE A 95 20.88 -9.90 -2.97
C ILE A 95 20.52 -8.50 -2.51
N GLN A 96 21.15 -7.46 -3.09
CA GLN A 96 20.86 -6.07 -2.75
C GLN A 96 19.38 -5.72 -2.98
N ARG A 97 18.84 -6.15 -4.10
CA ARG A 97 17.43 -5.92 -4.44
C ARG A 97 16.49 -6.58 -3.42
N ASP A 98 16.70 -7.84 -3.06
CA ASP A 98 15.87 -8.53 -2.07
C ASP A 98 15.94 -7.84 -0.71
N MET A 99 17.13 -7.44 -0.27
CA MET A 99 17.29 -6.69 0.98
C MET A 99 16.54 -5.36 0.96
N LEU A 100 16.65 -4.57 -0.11
CA LEU A 100 15.92 -3.32 -0.28
C LEU A 100 14.40 -3.52 -0.33
N LEU A 101 13.93 -4.63 -0.92
CA LEU A 101 12.51 -4.99 -0.94
C LEU A 101 11.97 -5.37 0.45
N ARG A 102 12.82 -5.87 1.36
CA ARG A 102 12.45 -6.24 2.74
C ARG A 102 12.68 -5.11 3.76
N THR A 103 13.34 -4.03 3.35
CA THR A 103 13.56 -2.87 4.21
C THR A 103 12.36 -1.93 4.14
N PRO A 104 11.76 -1.52 5.29
CA PRO A 104 10.64 -0.61 5.30
C PRO A 104 11.04 0.80 4.83
N ASN A 105 10.04 1.63 4.54
CA ASN A 105 10.26 3.05 4.26
C ASN A 105 10.71 3.79 5.54
N THR A 106 11.42 4.90 5.38
CA THR A 106 11.73 5.80 6.50
C THR A 106 10.54 6.67 6.85
N PRO A 107 10.27 6.95 8.15
CA PRO A 107 9.26 7.89 8.54
C PRO A 107 9.62 9.32 8.09
N ASP A 108 8.60 10.11 7.75
CA ASP A 108 8.72 11.54 7.51
C ASP A 108 9.12 12.27 8.82
N GLU A 109 9.80 13.41 8.70
CA GLU A 109 10.26 14.18 9.88
C GLU A 109 9.09 14.65 10.76
N SER A 110 7.91 14.85 10.18
CA SER A 110 6.67 15.25 10.89
C SER A 110 5.90 14.06 11.47
N THR A 111 6.31 12.81 11.23
CA THR A 111 5.69 11.63 11.83
C THR A 111 6.00 11.59 13.32
N PRO A 112 5.00 11.47 14.21
CA PRO A 112 5.22 11.35 15.64
C PRO A 112 6.18 10.20 15.97
N ILE A 113 7.08 10.39 16.92
CA ILE A 113 7.97 9.32 17.38
C ILE A 113 7.23 8.52 18.44
N GLY A 114 7.22 7.21 18.32
CA GLY A 114 6.55 6.30 19.26
C GLY A 114 7.07 4.88 19.15
N THR A 115 6.62 4.02 20.07
CA THR A 115 7.05 2.62 20.21
C THR A 115 5.91 1.61 20.00
N SER A 116 4.66 2.08 20.05
CA SER A 116 3.45 1.28 19.87
C SER A 116 2.26 2.11 19.39
N GLU A 117 1.12 1.48 19.11
CA GLU A 117 -0.15 2.15 18.78
C GLU A 117 -0.65 3.12 19.88
N ASP A 118 -0.22 2.92 21.13
CA ASP A 118 -0.58 3.81 22.24
C ASP A 118 0.06 5.22 22.14
N ASP A 119 1.11 5.35 21.35
CA ASP A 119 1.80 6.63 21.09
C ASP A 119 1.22 7.40 19.90
N ASN A 120 0.15 6.89 19.28
CA ASN A 120 -0.56 7.56 18.20
C ASN A 120 -1.29 8.80 18.73
N ILE A 121 -1.27 9.89 17.96
CA ILE A 121 -1.75 11.21 18.40
C ILE A 121 -3.09 11.54 17.75
N PRO A 122 -4.21 11.60 18.50
CA PRO A 122 -5.46 12.18 18.00
C PRO A 122 -5.28 13.65 17.68
N VAL A 123 -5.51 14.04 16.42
CA VAL A 123 -5.31 15.42 15.94
C VAL A 123 -6.61 16.14 15.63
N LYS A 124 -7.73 15.42 15.50
CA LYS A 124 -9.05 15.99 15.22
C LYS A 124 -10.15 15.08 15.75
N TYR A 125 -11.23 15.67 16.22
CA TYR A 125 -12.51 15.01 16.54
C TYR A 125 -13.62 15.70 15.77
N TRP A 126 -14.61 14.94 15.34
CA TRP A 126 -15.82 15.45 14.71
C TRP A 126 -17.05 14.66 15.19
N GLY A 127 -18.12 15.38 15.53
CA GLY A 127 -19.31 14.79 16.13
C GLY A 127 -19.08 14.33 17.57
N GLU A 128 -20.17 14.06 18.27
CA GLU A 128 -20.15 13.54 19.63
C GLU A 128 -20.44 12.03 19.61
N PRO A 129 -19.76 11.21 20.41
CA PRO A 129 -20.09 9.81 20.60
C PRO A 129 -21.57 9.60 20.86
N THR A 130 -22.21 8.74 20.07
CA THR A 130 -23.64 8.48 20.16
C THR A 130 -23.99 7.93 21.55
N LYS A 131 -24.97 8.51 22.20
CA LYS A 131 -25.48 8.09 23.50
C LYS A 131 -26.93 7.65 23.36
N PHE A 132 -27.26 6.53 23.98
CA PHE A 132 -28.60 5.96 23.98
C PHE A 132 -29.22 6.00 25.39
N ASN A 133 -30.55 6.15 25.46
CA ASN A 133 -31.33 5.99 26.69
C ASN A 133 -31.78 4.55 26.92
N PHE A 134 -31.33 3.62 26.08
CA PHE A 134 -31.59 2.18 26.11
C PHE A 134 -30.27 1.40 25.94
N GLU A 135 -30.30 0.11 26.18
CA GLU A 135 -29.15 -0.77 25.98
C GLU A 135 -28.89 -0.97 24.47
N ALA A 136 -27.81 -0.38 23.97
CA ALA A 136 -27.44 -0.48 22.56
C ALA A 136 -26.90 -1.88 22.25
N LYS A 137 -27.40 -2.46 21.15
CA LYS A 137 -26.95 -3.76 20.63
C LYS A 137 -25.71 -3.59 19.76
N ALA A 138 -24.86 -4.61 19.72
CA ALA A 138 -23.76 -4.68 18.80
C ALA A 138 -24.23 -4.99 17.37
N HIS A 139 -23.47 -4.55 16.36
CA HIS A 139 -23.85 -4.76 14.95
C HIS A 139 -24.07 -6.23 14.58
N TRP A 140 -23.34 -7.17 15.17
CA TRP A 140 -23.53 -8.60 14.90
C TRP A 140 -24.89 -9.11 15.38
N ASP A 141 -25.35 -8.71 16.58
CA ASP A 141 -26.65 -9.10 17.12
C ASP A 141 -27.79 -8.47 16.29
N ILE A 142 -27.66 -7.18 15.94
CA ILE A 142 -28.61 -6.48 15.05
C ILE A 142 -28.70 -7.17 13.68
N CYS A 143 -27.54 -7.52 13.09
CA CYS A 143 -27.47 -8.16 11.78
C CYS A 143 -28.15 -9.52 11.77
N GLU A 144 -27.99 -10.33 12.82
CA GLU A 144 -28.66 -11.62 12.95
C GLU A 144 -30.17 -11.47 13.16
N GLU A 145 -30.60 -10.65 14.12
CA GLU A 145 -32.02 -10.41 14.41
C GLU A 145 -32.81 -9.88 13.18
N LYS A 146 -32.20 -8.98 12.43
CA LYS A 146 -32.81 -8.36 11.25
C LYS A 146 -32.57 -9.14 9.95
N ASN A 147 -31.85 -10.25 9.99
CA ASN A 147 -31.45 -11.02 8.80
C ASN A 147 -30.71 -10.18 7.75
N LEU A 148 -29.85 -9.26 8.17
CA LEU A 148 -29.04 -8.41 7.29
C LEU A 148 -27.77 -9.10 6.84
N VAL A 149 -27.16 -9.90 7.76
CA VAL A 149 -25.97 -10.71 7.52
C VAL A 149 -26.22 -12.09 8.09
N ASP A 150 -25.88 -13.12 7.33
CA ASP A 150 -25.98 -14.52 7.70
C ASP A 150 -24.58 -15.10 7.91
N PHE A 151 -24.08 -15.00 9.12
CA PHE A 151 -22.72 -15.42 9.44
C PHE A 151 -22.59 -16.95 9.33
N GLU A 152 -23.58 -17.72 9.76
CA GLU A 152 -23.56 -19.19 9.73
C GLU A 152 -23.43 -19.70 8.29
N ARG A 153 -24.27 -19.20 7.37
CA ARG A 153 -24.19 -19.59 5.97
C ARG A 153 -22.96 -19.05 5.26
N GLY A 154 -22.43 -17.89 5.67
CA GLY A 154 -21.14 -17.40 5.23
C GLY A 154 -20.00 -18.37 5.54
N VAL A 155 -19.96 -18.86 6.77
CA VAL A 155 -19.00 -19.91 7.21
C VAL A 155 -19.18 -21.21 6.44
N LYS A 156 -20.44 -21.63 6.19
CA LYS A 156 -20.74 -22.85 5.43
C LYS A 156 -20.25 -22.80 3.99
N ILE A 157 -20.32 -21.62 3.35
CA ILE A 157 -19.94 -21.43 1.94
C ILE A 157 -18.42 -21.38 1.79
N SER A 158 -17.72 -20.76 2.74
CA SER A 158 -16.29 -20.53 2.68
C SER A 158 -15.57 -21.05 3.93
N GLN A 159 -15.41 -20.22 4.95
CA GLN A 159 -14.77 -20.52 6.23
C GLN A 159 -15.19 -19.48 7.28
N SER A 160 -14.68 -19.59 8.51
CA SER A 160 -14.84 -18.54 9.52
C SER A 160 -14.38 -17.18 8.95
N ARG A 161 -14.99 -16.09 9.43
CA ARG A 161 -14.70 -14.70 8.98
C ARG A 161 -15.03 -14.42 7.49
N PHE A 162 -15.88 -15.23 6.84
CA PHE A 162 -16.57 -14.87 5.62
C PHE A 162 -18.03 -14.58 5.92
N THR A 163 -18.57 -13.53 5.33
CA THR A 163 -19.92 -13.02 5.61
C THR A 163 -20.85 -13.15 4.40
N LEU A 164 -22.12 -13.37 4.66
CA LEU A 164 -23.18 -13.41 3.64
C LEU A 164 -24.19 -12.30 3.92
N TYR A 165 -24.15 -11.21 3.18
CA TYR A 165 -25.16 -10.15 3.26
C TYR A 165 -26.47 -10.59 2.59
N ARG A 166 -27.62 -10.23 3.17
CA ARG A 166 -28.95 -10.63 2.68
C ARG A 166 -29.93 -9.46 2.64
N GLY A 167 -30.87 -9.50 1.70
CA GLY A 167 -32.02 -8.59 1.64
C GLY A 167 -31.65 -7.12 1.75
N LYS A 168 -32.18 -6.43 2.77
CA LYS A 168 -31.87 -5.02 3.05
C LYS A 168 -30.40 -4.81 3.44
N GLY A 169 -29.73 -5.80 4.06
CA GLY A 169 -28.31 -5.74 4.35
C GLY A 169 -27.47 -5.67 3.07
N ALA A 170 -27.69 -6.57 2.12
CA ALA A 170 -27.00 -6.53 0.83
C ALA A 170 -27.31 -5.24 0.03
N ARG A 171 -28.52 -4.72 0.16
CA ARG A 171 -28.90 -3.45 -0.45
C ARG A 171 -28.17 -2.27 0.19
N LEU A 172 -28.04 -2.24 1.51
CA LEU A 172 -27.31 -1.20 2.24
C LEU A 172 -25.83 -1.24 1.92
N GLU A 173 -25.19 -2.43 1.90
CA GLU A 173 -23.78 -2.60 1.51
C GLU A 173 -23.51 -1.99 0.12
N ARG A 174 -24.34 -2.34 -0.86
CA ARG A 174 -24.24 -1.77 -2.21
C ARG A 174 -24.51 -0.27 -2.25
N ALA A 175 -25.44 0.23 -1.45
CA ALA A 175 -25.77 1.66 -1.36
C ALA A 175 -24.59 2.48 -0.82
N ILE A 176 -23.86 1.97 0.16
CA ILE A 176 -22.66 2.59 0.71
C ILE A 176 -21.56 2.66 -0.36
N ILE A 177 -21.31 1.57 -1.10
CA ILE A 177 -20.35 1.53 -2.21
C ILE A 177 -20.69 2.61 -3.24
N GLN A 178 -21.93 2.64 -3.69
CA GLN A 178 -22.39 3.56 -4.72
C GLN A 178 -22.29 5.02 -4.27
N PHE A 179 -22.67 5.30 -3.02
CA PHE A 179 -22.55 6.63 -2.43
C PHE A 179 -21.10 7.11 -2.39
N PHE A 180 -20.15 6.26 -1.99
CA PHE A 180 -18.75 6.65 -1.92
C PHE A 180 -18.15 6.90 -3.31
N LEU A 181 -18.45 6.05 -4.29
CA LEU A 181 -18.00 6.25 -5.67
C LEU A 181 -18.53 7.57 -6.24
N ASP A 182 -19.85 7.82 -6.14
CA ASP A 182 -20.45 9.06 -6.61
C ASP A 182 -19.82 10.29 -5.92
N LEU A 183 -19.62 10.22 -4.61
CA LEU A 183 -19.02 11.31 -3.84
C LEU A 183 -17.59 11.63 -4.32
N HIS A 184 -16.76 10.60 -4.52
CA HIS A 184 -15.39 10.81 -4.95
C HIS A 184 -15.27 11.26 -6.41
N THR A 185 -16.15 10.78 -7.28
CA THR A 185 -16.13 11.15 -8.70
C THR A 185 -16.77 12.51 -8.97
N GLU A 186 -17.92 12.80 -8.34
CA GLU A 186 -18.69 14.01 -8.61
C GLU A 186 -18.20 15.24 -7.82
N GLU A 187 -17.79 15.05 -6.54
CA GLU A 187 -17.43 16.17 -5.67
C GLU A 187 -15.91 16.32 -5.44
N HIS A 188 -15.16 15.21 -5.41
CA HIS A 188 -13.73 15.24 -5.08
C HIS A 188 -12.82 15.21 -6.31
N GLY A 189 -13.37 14.94 -7.51
CA GLY A 189 -12.65 14.99 -8.79
C GLY A 189 -11.77 13.77 -9.08
N TYR A 190 -12.09 12.61 -8.52
CA TYR A 190 -11.40 11.36 -8.83
C TYR A 190 -11.97 10.72 -10.10
N GLU A 191 -11.09 10.12 -10.89
CA GLU A 191 -11.47 9.21 -11.98
C GLU A 191 -11.83 7.84 -11.38
N GLU A 192 -13.00 7.30 -11.73
CA GLU A 192 -13.38 5.94 -11.32
C GLU A 192 -12.64 4.90 -12.15
N ILE A 193 -12.02 3.96 -11.46
CA ILE A 193 -11.29 2.83 -12.05
C ILE A 193 -11.95 1.52 -11.61
N LEU A 194 -12.20 0.63 -12.55
CA LEU A 194 -12.60 -0.75 -12.27
C LEU A 194 -11.45 -1.71 -12.64
N PRO A 195 -10.54 -2.00 -11.71
CA PRO A 195 -9.36 -2.82 -11.98
C PRO A 195 -9.67 -4.32 -11.89
N PRO A 196 -8.80 -5.20 -12.41
CA PRO A 196 -8.82 -6.61 -12.07
C PRO A 196 -8.69 -6.83 -10.55
N PHE A 197 -9.41 -7.84 -10.01
CA PHE A 197 -9.36 -8.20 -8.59
C PHE A 197 -8.29 -9.25 -8.28
N MET A 198 -7.51 -9.60 -9.28
CA MET A 198 -6.32 -10.44 -9.18
C MET A 198 -5.13 -9.69 -9.77
N ALA A 199 -3.98 -9.80 -9.12
CA ALA A 199 -2.75 -9.14 -9.54
C ALA A 199 -1.57 -10.13 -9.54
N ASN A 200 -0.62 -9.92 -10.44
CA ASN A 200 0.61 -10.73 -10.49
C ASN A 200 1.62 -10.31 -9.41
N ALA A 201 2.66 -11.13 -9.19
CA ALA A 201 3.68 -10.86 -8.18
C ALA A 201 4.42 -9.53 -8.39
N ALA A 202 4.63 -9.10 -9.64
CA ALA A 202 5.27 -7.82 -9.94
C ALA A 202 4.43 -6.65 -9.43
N THR A 203 3.12 -6.67 -9.68
CA THR A 203 2.14 -5.67 -9.18
C THR A 203 2.07 -5.67 -7.65
N MET A 204 2.02 -6.87 -7.02
CA MET A 204 2.05 -7.00 -5.55
C MET A 204 3.36 -6.47 -4.94
N THR A 205 4.48 -6.61 -5.66
CA THR A 205 5.78 -6.07 -5.25
C THR A 205 5.82 -4.55 -5.39
N GLY A 206 5.18 -4.00 -6.42
CA GLY A 206 5.14 -2.56 -6.71
C GLY A 206 4.62 -1.71 -5.55
N THR A 207 3.62 -2.18 -4.81
CA THR A 207 3.07 -1.50 -3.63
C THR A 207 3.69 -1.96 -2.29
N GLY A 208 4.54 -3.01 -2.29
CA GLY A 208 5.22 -3.49 -1.10
C GLY A 208 4.51 -4.61 -0.35
N GLN A 209 3.47 -5.20 -0.94
CA GLN A 209 2.83 -6.39 -0.38
C GLN A 209 3.78 -7.59 -0.41
N LEU A 210 4.47 -7.79 -1.52
CA LEU A 210 5.53 -8.77 -1.64
C LEU A 210 6.92 -8.10 -1.56
N PRO A 211 7.92 -8.83 -1.04
CA PRO A 211 7.87 -10.18 -0.46
C PRO A 211 7.40 -10.22 1.01
N LYS A 212 7.22 -9.07 1.69
CA LYS A 212 7.06 -8.95 3.14
C LYS A 212 5.82 -9.70 3.68
N PHE A 213 4.67 -9.56 3.00
CA PHE A 213 3.37 -10.07 3.46
C PHE A 213 2.88 -11.28 2.68
N ALA A 214 3.80 -12.10 2.14
CA ALA A 214 3.43 -13.28 1.34
C ALA A 214 2.47 -14.24 2.07
N GLU A 215 2.61 -14.38 3.39
CA GLU A 215 1.76 -15.27 4.21
C GLU A 215 0.34 -14.74 4.40
N ASP A 216 0.13 -13.42 4.27
CA ASP A 216 -1.19 -12.78 4.36
C ASP A 216 -1.97 -12.77 3.05
N MET A 217 -1.37 -13.23 1.95
CA MET A 217 -1.96 -13.20 0.62
C MET A 217 -2.63 -14.52 0.25
N TYR A 218 -3.79 -14.45 -0.44
CA TYR A 218 -4.37 -15.57 -1.16
C TYR A 218 -3.72 -15.67 -2.53
N LYS A 219 -3.00 -16.76 -2.80
CA LYS A 219 -2.32 -17.03 -4.07
C LYS A 219 -3.01 -18.16 -4.82
N CYS A 220 -3.14 -18.05 -6.16
CA CYS A 220 -3.54 -19.15 -7.03
C CYS A 220 -2.44 -20.20 -7.11
N VAL A 221 -2.82 -21.49 -7.15
CA VAL A 221 -1.86 -22.60 -7.02
C VAL A 221 -0.96 -22.70 -8.26
N ASP A 222 -1.54 -22.61 -9.46
CA ASP A 222 -0.86 -22.90 -10.72
C ASP A 222 -0.52 -21.65 -11.54
N GLU A 223 -0.81 -20.46 -11.02
CA GLU A 223 -0.62 -19.20 -11.72
C GLU A 223 0.09 -18.17 -10.84
N ASP A 224 0.80 -17.23 -11.46
CA ASP A 224 1.39 -16.08 -10.77
C ASP A 224 0.33 -15.00 -10.51
N LEU A 225 -0.78 -15.39 -9.87
CA LEU A 225 -1.88 -14.50 -9.51
C LEU A 225 -2.23 -14.59 -8.04
N TYR A 226 -2.59 -13.43 -7.49
CA TYR A 226 -3.00 -13.22 -6.09
C TYR A 226 -4.34 -12.49 -6.07
N LEU A 227 -5.25 -12.85 -5.16
CA LEU A 227 -6.39 -12.02 -4.84
C LEU A 227 -5.91 -10.74 -4.16
N ILE A 228 -6.37 -9.59 -4.61
CA ILE A 228 -5.89 -8.29 -4.09
C ILE A 228 -6.34 -8.04 -2.65
N PRO A 229 -5.46 -7.55 -1.75
CA PRO A 229 -5.82 -7.19 -0.38
C PRO A 229 -6.45 -5.79 -0.27
N THR A 230 -6.36 -5.00 -1.34
CA THR A 230 -6.80 -3.60 -1.47
C THR A 230 -6.72 -3.17 -2.94
N ALA A 231 -7.58 -2.24 -3.35
CA ALA A 231 -7.50 -1.63 -4.67
C ALA A 231 -6.23 -0.78 -4.87
N GLU A 232 -5.55 -0.37 -3.78
CA GLU A 232 -4.22 0.24 -3.85
C GLU A 232 -3.30 -0.53 -4.80
N VAL A 233 -3.29 -1.86 -4.70
CA VAL A 233 -2.36 -2.71 -5.46
C VAL A 233 -2.52 -2.54 -6.97
N PRO A 234 -3.67 -2.80 -7.59
CA PRO A 234 -3.81 -2.62 -9.03
C PRO A 234 -3.79 -1.15 -9.45
N VAL A 235 -4.44 -0.25 -8.69
CA VAL A 235 -4.59 1.16 -9.11
C VAL A 235 -3.25 1.91 -9.07
N THR A 236 -2.44 1.74 -8.04
CA THR A 236 -1.09 2.37 -7.99
C THR A 236 -0.18 1.89 -9.12
N ASN A 237 -0.38 0.66 -9.59
CA ASN A 237 0.46 0.05 -10.62
C ASN A 237 -0.04 0.23 -12.06
N ILE A 238 -1.12 0.99 -12.30
CA ILE A 238 -1.64 1.25 -13.67
C ILE A 238 -0.52 1.80 -14.57
N TYR A 239 0.32 2.70 -14.05
CA TYR A 239 1.42 3.33 -14.78
C TYR A 239 2.80 2.73 -14.46
N SER A 240 2.85 1.47 -14.01
CA SER A 240 4.10 0.78 -13.70
C SER A 240 5.00 0.70 -14.95
N GLY A 241 6.27 1.11 -14.80
CA GLY A 241 7.27 1.15 -15.87
C GLY A 241 7.17 2.39 -16.78
N GLU A 242 6.18 3.24 -16.61
CA GLU A 242 5.93 4.40 -17.48
C GLU A 242 6.62 5.67 -16.99
N ILE A 243 6.77 6.63 -17.92
CA ILE A 243 7.22 7.99 -17.67
C ILE A 243 6.09 8.94 -18.06
N LEU A 244 5.38 9.46 -17.07
CA LEU A 244 4.31 10.43 -17.22
C LEU A 244 4.85 11.83 -17.58
N SER A 245 3.99 12.74 -18.02
CA SER A 245 4.30 14.17 -18.06
C SER A 245 4.04 14.79 -16.67
N GLU A 246 4.84 15.80 -16.27
CA GLU A 246 4.54 16.58 -15.06
C GLU A 246 3.16 17.25 -15.12
N GLU A 247 2.69 17.60 -16.32
CA GLU A 247 1.37 18.20 -16.53
C GLU A 247 0.20 17.24 -16.29
N ASP A 248 0.46 15.93 -16.32
CA ASP A 248 -0.53 14.90 -16.00
C ASP A 248 -0.72 14.70 -14.47
N LEU A 249 0.12 15.32 -13.65
CA LEU A 249 0.09 15.20 -12.19
C LEU A 249 -0.54 16.45 -11.54
N PRO A 250 -1.30 16.28 -10.45
CA PRO A 250 -1.61 15.01 -9.80
C PRO A 250 -2.70 14.22 -10.53
N LYS A 251 -2.58 12.87 -10.53
CA LYS A 251 -3.67 11.97 -10.95
C LYS A 251 -4.47 11.53 -9.72
N TYR A 252 -5.78 11.61 -9.81
CA TYR A 252 -6.72 11.17 -8.77
C TYR A 252 -7.52 10.00 -9.30
N MET A 253 -7.45 8.86 -8.64
CA MET A 253 -8.13 7.63 -9.04
C MET A 253 -8.86 7.04 -7.84
N THR A 254 -10.10 6.57 -8.04
CA THR A 254 -10.86 5.84 -7.03
C THR A 254 -11.36 4.53 -7.59
N ALA A 255 -11.41 3.50 -6.75
CA ALA A 255 -11.87 2.18 -7.16
C ALA A 255 -12.62 1.47 -6.03
N TYR A 256 -13.76 0.89 -6.35
CA TYR A 256 -14.38 -0.14 -5.54
C TYR A 256 -13.78 -1.51 -5.88
N THR A 257 -13.37 -2.26 -4.86
CA THR A 257 -13.02 -3.67 -5.02
C THR A 257 -13.42 -4.50 -3.80
N PRO A 258 -13.70 -5.81 -3.96
CA PRO A 258 -13.52 -6.76 -2.88
C PRO A 258 -12.03 -6.83 -2.53
N CYS A 259 -11.74 -7.02 -1.25
CA CYS A 259 -10.39 -7.12 -0.69
C CYS A 259 -10.27 -8.44 0.06
N PHE A 260 -9.13 -9.10 -0.07
CA PHE A 260 -8.91 -10.44 0.48
C PHE A 260 -7.66 -10.46 1.36
N ARG A 261 -7.81 -10.83 2.64
CA ARG A 261 -6.71 -10.91 3.61
C ARG A 261 -6.80 -12.19 4.42
N ARG A 262 -5.69 -12.91 4.54
CA ARG A 262 -5.64 -14.13 5.37
C ARG A 262 -5.64 -13.84 6.87
N GLU A 263 -5.31 -12.60 7.25
CA GLU A 263 -5.29 -12.18 8.66
C GLU A 263 -4.45 -13.11 9.55
N ALA A 264 -3.31 -13.59 9.05
CA ALA A 264 -2.48 -14.62 9.66
C ALA A 264 -1.98 -14.26 11.07
N GLY A 265 -1.73 -12.96 11.32
CA GLY A 265 -1.26 -12.45 12.62
C GLY A 265 -2.36 -12.05 13.62
N SER A 266 -3.66 -12.23 13.31
CA SER A 266 -4.77 -11.65 14.08
C SER A 266 -5.56 -12.66 14.93
N ALA A 267 -4.94 -13.75 15.36
CA ALA A 267 -5.62 -14.78 16.16
C ALA A 267 -6.23 -14.18 17.45
N GLY A 268 -7.55 -14.38 17.62
CA GLY A 268 -8.28 -13.95 18.83
C GLY A 268 -8.73 -12.48 18.87
N LYS A 269 -8.34 -11.63 17.90
CA LYS A 269 -8.77 -10.22 17.83
C LYS A 269 -10.04 -10.08 16.98
N ASP A 270 -11.05 -9.30 17.46
CA ASP A 270 -12.29 -8.95 16.75
C ASP A 270 -12.92 -10.14 15.99
N THR A 271 -13.12 -11.27 16.70
CA THR A 271 -13.54 -12.54 16.10
C THR A 271 -15.03 -12.58 15.69
N ARG A 272 -15.84 -11.61 16.12
CA ARG A 272 -17.27 -11.49 15.83
C ARG A 272 -17.55 -10.27 14.94
N GLY A 273 -18.62 -10.37 14.15
CA GLY A 273 -19.12 -9.26 13.35
C GLY A 273 -18.33 -8.96 12.09
N LEU A 274 -18.28 -7.68 11.69
CA LEU A 274 -17.80 -7.20 10.39
C LEU A 274 -16.45 -6.47 10.44
N ILE A 275 -15.83 -6.36 11.61
CA ILE A 275 -14.61 -5.51 11.77
C ILE A 275 -13.38 -6.17 11.16
N ARG A 276 -13.24 -7.52 11.31
CA ARG A 276 -12.06 -8.26 10.84
C ARG A 276 -12.46 -9.55 10.13
N VAL A 277 -12.56 -9.46 8.82
CA VAL A 277 -13.04 -10.53 7.94
C VAL A 277 -12.04 -10.80 6.81
N HIS A 278 -12.05 -12.01 6.24
CA HIS A 278 -11.14 -12.42 5.17
C HIS A 278 -11.47 -11.82 3.81
N GLN A 279 -12.75 -11.49 3.61
CA GLN A 279 -13.23 -10.80 2.41
C GLN A 279 -14.11 -9.62 2.84
N PHE A 280 -13.83 -8.42 2.34
CA PHE A 280 -14.61 -7.22 2.59
C PHE A 280 -14.57 -6.30 1.37
N ASN A 281 -15.52 -5.37 1.32
CA ASN A 281 -15.60 -4.36 0.27
C ASN A 281 -14.94 -3.06 0.72
N LYS A 282 -14.23 -2.40 -0.19
CA LYS A 282 -13.58 -1.12 0.07
C LYS A 282 -13.65 -0.22 -1.16
N VAL A 283 -13.93 1.06 -0.95
CA VAL A 283 -13.66 2.10 -1.93
C VAL A 283 -12.29 2.70 -1.55
N GLU A 284 -11.38 2.74 -2.50
CA GLU A 284 -10.02 3.21 -2.31
C GLU A 284 -9.77 4.45 -3.14
N MET A 285 -9.04 5.40 -2.58
CA MET A 285 -8.54 6.58 -3.27
C MET A 285 -7.03 6.46 -3.45
N VAL A 286 -6.52 6.72 -4.64
CA VAL A 286 -5.09 6.69 -4.96
C VAL A 286 -4.73 7.98 -5.69
N LYS A 287 -3.60 8.59 -5.30
CA LYS A 287 -3.04 9.73 -6.02
C LYS A 287 -1.60 9.46 -6.43
N LEU A 288 -1.26 9.87 -7.66
CA LEU A 288 0.11 10.01 -8.11
C LEU A 288 0.42 11.50 -8.17
N THR A 289 1.50 11.93 -7.50
CA THR A 289 1.81 13.35 -7.31
C THR A 289 3.28 13.65 -7.58
N THR A 290 3.62 14.93 -7.70
CA THR A 290 5.01 15.35 -7.58
C THR A 290 5.45 15.34 -6.12
N PRO A 291 6.75 15.24 -5.81
CA PRO A 291 7.25 15.34 -4.43
C PRO A 291 6.81 16.63 -3.74
N GLU A 292 6.77 17.73 -4.47
CA GLU A 292 6.45 19.08 -3.96
C GLU A 292 4.98 19.21 -3.53
N SER A 293 4.06 18.59 -4.29
CA SER A 293 2.61 18.63 -3.99
C SER A 293 2.17 17.54 -3.02
N SER A 294 2.98 16.51 -2.83
CA SER A 294 2.63 15.29 -2.07
C SER A 294 2.11 15.56 -0.64
N PRO A 295 2.71 16.46 0.18
CA PRO A 295 2.18 16.72 1.53
C PRO A 295 0.77 17.34 1.51
N ALA A 296 0.52 18.31 0.62
CA ALA A 296 -0.79 18.95 0.49
C ALA A 296 -1.85 17.96 -0.06
N GLU A 297 -1.46 17.12 -1.00
CA GLU A 297 -2.33 16.10 -1.58
C GLU A 297 -2.68 14.98 -0.58
N HIS A 298 -1.80 14.68 0.37
CA HIS A 298 -2.08 13.77 1.47
C HIS A 298 -3.14 14.33 2.42
N GLU A 299 -3.00 15.61 2.82
CA GLU A 299 -4.01 16.29 3.63
C GLU A 299 -5.36 16.36 2.92
N LYS A 300 -5.38 16.65 1.61
CA LYS A 300 -6.60 16.69 0.80
C LYS A 300 -7.26 15.32 0.73
N LEU A 301 -6.51 14.24 0.46
CA LEU A 301 -7.04 12.87 0.41
C LEU A 301 -7.63 12.47 1.77
N THR A 302 -6.96 12.79 2.88
CA THR A 302 -7.47 12.53 4.22
C THR A 302 -8.78 13.30 4.46
N ARG A 303 -8.86 14.55 4.00
CA ARG A 303 -10.09 15.36 4.09
C ARG A 303 -11.23 14.75 3.25
N ASP A 304 -10.96 14.23 2.08
CA ASP A 304 -11.95 13.56 1.23
C ASP A 304 -12.55 12.32 1.95
N ALA A 305 -11.72 11.56 2.68
CA ALA A 305 -12.19 10.44 3.51
C ALA A 305 -13.02 10.91 4.73
N GLU A 306 -12.64 12.00 5.39
CA GLU A 306 -13.40 12.61 6.50
C GLU A 306 -14.81 13.02 6.05
N ILE A 307 -14.93 13.62 4.86
CA ILE A 307 -16.22 14.07 4.30
C ILE A 307 -17.21 12.90 4.15
N CYS A 308 -16.74 11.69 3.85
CA CYS A 308 -17.59 10.50 3.82
C CYS A 308 -18.31 10.26 5.15
N LEU A 309 -17.58 10.35 6.27
CA LEU A 309 -18.12 10.17 7.61
C LEU A 309 -19.05 11.32 8.02
N GLU A 310 -18.66 12.54 7.71
CA GLU A 310 -19.45 13.73 8.00
C GLU A 310 -20.81 13.72 7.28
N LYS A 311 -20.83 13.35 5.98
CA LYS A 311 -22.08 13.24 5.20
C LYS A 311 -22.97 12.10 5.71
N LEU A 312 -22.39 11.05 6.28
CA LEU A 312 -23.13 9.96 6.92
C LEU A 312 -23.60 10.31 8.34
N GLY A 313 -23.10 11.39 8.95
CA GLY A 313 -23.39 11.78 10.31
C GLY A 313 -22.76 10.85 11.37
N LEU A 314 -21.64 10.21 11.04
CA LEU A 314 -20.94 9.29 11.93
C LEU A 314 -19.81 10.00 12.69
N PRO A 315 -19.82 9.99 14.04
CA PRO A 315 -18.75 10.57 14.85
C PRO A 315 -17.41 9.85 14.59
N TYR A 316 -16.34 10.63 14.43
CA TYR A 316 -15.01 10.07 14.18
C TYR A 316 -13.90 10.90 14.83
N ARG A 317 -12.72 10.32 14.91
CA ARG A 317 -11.47 11.03 15.18
C ARG A 317 -10.43 10.74 14.09
N ARG A 318 -9.55 11.71 13.82
CA ARG A 318 -8.36 11.55 13.00
C ARG A 318 -7.16 11.38 13.92
N VAL A 319 -6.34 10.38 13.64
CA VAL A 319 -5.17 10.01 14.44
C VAL A 319 -3.92 10.06 13.57
N ALA A 320 -2.89 10.78 13.99
CA ALA A 320 -1.57 10.71 13.38
C ALA A 320 -0.83 9.50 13.93
N LEU A 321 -0.48 8.54 13.06
CA LEU A 321 0.24 7.35 13.48
C LEU A 321 1.70 7.67 13.79
N CYS A 322 2.23 7.07 14.84
CA CYS A 322 3.62 7.20 15.24
C CYS A 322 4.55 6.32 14.38
N SER A 323 5.84 6.56 14.48
CA SER A 323 6.87 5.92 13.66
C SER A 323 6.90 4.39 13.77
N ALA A 324 6.51 3.81 14.91
CA ALA A 324 6.45 2.36 15.09
C ALA A 324 5.18 1.72 14.49
N ASP A 325 4.09 2.49 14.35
CA ASP A 325 2.78 1.98 13.91
C ASP A 325 2.46 2.25 12.44
N ILE A 326 3.12 3.21 11.77
CA ILE A 326 2.93 3.42 10.33
C ILE A 326 3.24 2.16 9.52
N GLY A 327 2.42 1.86 8.52
CA GLY A 327 2.57 0.68 7.65
C GLY A 327 3.95 0.58 6.98
N PHE A 328 4.37 -0.63 6.61
CA PHE A 328 5.71 -0.95 6.07
C PHE A 328 6.20 0.02 4.98
N SER A 329 5.33 0.35 4.04
CA SER A 329 5.66 1.20 2.89
C SER A 329 5.45 2.70 3.14
N ALA A 330 4.66 3.07 4.17
CA ALA A 330 4.30 4.46 4.44
C ALA A 330 5.47 5.23 5.10
N ASN A 331 5.56 6.53 4.79
CA ASN A 331 6.42 7.46 5.52
C ASN A 331 5.62 8.35 6.49
N LYS A 332 4.32 8.58 6.21
CA LYS A 332 3.37 9.29 7.07
C LYS A 332 1.99 8.70 6.88
N CYS A 333 1.23 8.59 7.97
CA CYS A 333 -0.11 8.04 7.94
C CYS A 333 -1.05 8.76 8.90
N PHE A 334 -2.29 8.97 8.45
CA PHE A 334 -3.41 9.36 9.31
C PHE A 334 -4.49 8.27 9.23
N ASP A 335 -4.92 7.79 10.39
CA ASP A 335 -6.08 6.93 10.48
C ASP A 335 -7.32 7.76 10.83
N LEU A 336 -8.44 7.41 10.21
CA LEU A 336 -9.76 7.81 10.65
C LEU A 336 -10.37 6.67 11.43
N GLU A 337 -10.85 6.97 12.63
CA GLU A 337 -11.50 6.00 13.50
C GLU A 337 -12.94 6.45 13.77
N VAL A 338 -13.90 5.59 13.48
CA VAL A 338 -15.33 5.84 13.70
C VAL A 338 -15.76 5.34 15.06
N TRP A 339 -16.66 6.07 15.70
CA TRP A 339 -17.25 5.64 16.97
C TRP A 339 -18.13 4.40 16.80
N LEU A 340 -17.88 3.37 17.59
CA LEU A 340 -18.71 2.17 17.69
C LEU A 340 -19.26 2.01 19.11
N PRO A 341 -20.57 2.21 19.32
CA PRO A 341 -21.21 2.13 20.63
C PRO A 341 -20.98 0.81 21.36
N SER A 342 -21.01 -0.33 20.65
CA SER A 342 -20.81 -1.65 21.26
C SER A 342 -19.41 -1.88 21.83
N TYR A 343 -18.41 -1.20 21.29
CA TYR A 343 -17.04 -1.21 21.82
C TYR A 343 -16.79 -0.10 22.82
N ASN A 344 -17.69 0.90 22.90
CA ASN A 344 -17.46 2.15 23.63
C ASN A 344 -16.10 2.78 23.27
N ALA A 345 -15.75 2.73 21.98
CA ALA A 345 -14.45 3.14 21.48
C ALA A 345 -14.52 3.57 20.00
N TYR A 346 -13.51 4.32 19.59
CA TYR A 346 -13.25 4.57 18.19
C TYR A 346 -12.52 3.37 17.58
N LYS A 347 -12.89 2.99 16.34
CA LYS A 347 -12.28 1.89 15.57
C LYS A 347 -11.89 2.39 14.19
N GLU A 348 -10.71 2.02 13.75
CA GLU A 348 -10.17 2.37 12.43
C GLU A 348 -11.15 2.01 11.30
N ILE A 349 -11.43 2.96 10.42
CA ILE A 349 -12.28 2.80 9.24
C ILE A 349 -11.58 3.20 7.94
N SER A 350 -10.54 4.02 8.03
CA SER A 350 -9.68 4.42 6.93
C SER A 350 -8.27 4.64 7.41
N SER A 351 -7.29 4.28 6.60
CA SER A 351 -5.88 4.61 6.79
C SER A 351 -5.40 5.36 5.56
N CYS A 352 -5.00 6.62 5.73
CA CYS A 352 -4.58 7.53 4.67
C CYS A 352 -3.06 7.70 4.73
N SER A 353 -2.34 7.14 3.76
CA SER A 353 -0.89 7.04 3.79
C SER A 353 -0.23 7.79 2.65
N ASN A 354 0.87 8.46 2.96
CA ASN A 354 1.86 8.95 1.99
C ASN A 354 3.06 7.99 2.00
N TYR A 355 3.54 7.63 0.82
CA TYR A 355 4.66 6.70 0.66
C TYR A 355 5.93 7.38 0.14
N GLY A 356 5.86 8.68 -0.19
CA GLY A 356 6.90 9.31 -0.96
C GLY A 356 7.13 8.57 -2.30
N ASP A 357 8.39 8.39 -2.68
CA ASP A 357 8.75 7.65 -3.89
C ASP A 357 8.96 6.13 -3.68
N PHE A 358 8.71 5.63 -2.48
CA PHE A 358 9.02 4.24 -2.09
C PHE A 358 8.34 3.19 -2.98
N GLN A 359 7.04 3.35 -3.27
CA GLN A 359 6.30 2.45 -4.17
C GLN A 359 6.68 2.72 -5.62
N ALA A 360 6.83 3.96 -6.02
CA ALA A 360 7.22 4.33 -7.38
C ALA A 360 8.59 3.76 -7.78
N ARG A 361 9.54 3.65 -6.85
CA ARG A 361 10.82 2.95 -7.08
C ARG A 361 10.68 1.45 -7.26
N ARG A 362 9.64 0.82 -6.70
CA ARG A 362 9.33 -0.60 -6.88
C ARG A 362 8.65 -0.86 -8.22
N SER A 363 7.65 -0.04 -8.56
CA SER A 363 6.88 -0.12 -9.79
C SER A 363 7.56 0.55 -10.99
N ASN A 364 8.65 1.31 -10.75
CA ASN A 364 9.34 2.11 -11.76
C ASN A 364 8.44 3.16 -12.44
N THR A 365 7.52 3.76 -11.67
CA THR A 365 6.63 4.82 -12.13
C THR A 365 7.30 6.17 -11.99
N ARG A 366 7.53 6.84 -13.10
CA ARG A 366 8.31 8.08 -13.17
C ARG A 366 7.54 9.18 -13.88
N TYR A 367 8.04 10.40 -13.82
CA TYR A 367 7.54 11.50 -14.62
C TYR A 367 8.70 12.36 -15.16
N ARG A 368 8.45 13.03 -16.24
CA ARG A 368 9.38 14.00 -16.85
C ARG A 368 8.98 15.38 -16.42
N THR A 369 9.90 16.09 -15.75
CA THR A 369 9.74 17.46 -15.32
C THR A 369 9.77 18.43 -16.53
N LYS A 370 9.28 19.64 -16.36
CA LYS A 370 9.28 20.67 -17.43
C LYS A 370 10.68 21.02 -17.94
N ASP A 371 11.71 20.88 -17.08
CA ASP A 371 13.11 21.05 -17.42
C ASP A 371 13.78 19.78 -17.99
N GLY A 372 12.99 18.71 -18.21
CA GLY A 372 13.41 17.48 -18.90
C GLY A 372 14.03 16.39 -18.00
N GLN A 373 14.12 16.60 -16.68
CA GLN A 373 14.62 15.60 -15.76
C GLN A 373 13.61 14.46 -15.59
N ILE A 374 14.10 13.25 -15.29
CA ILE A 374 13.26 12.10 -14.94
C ILE A 374 13.30 11.90 -13.42
N ARG A 375 12.13 11.95 -12.78
CA ARG A 375 11.95 11.76 -11.34
C ARG A 375 10.91 10.69 -11.06
N PHE A 376 10.95 10.07 -9.88
CA PHE A 376 9.89 9.18 -9.41
C PHE A 376 8.69 10.01 -8.93
N VAL A 377 7.47 9.52 -9.22
CA VAL A 377 6.26 10.09 -8.62
C VAL A 377 6.22 9.78 -7.13
N HIS A 378 5.48 10.56 -6.35
CA HIS A 378 5.04 10.15 -5.02
C HIS A 378 3.67 9.48 -5.13
N THR A 379 3.44 8.47 -4.31
CA THR A 379 2.15 7.77 -4.22
C THR A 379 1.49 8.03 -2.88
N ILE A 380 0.18 8.20 -2.91
CA ILE A 380 -0.66 8.44 -1.74
C ILE A 380 -1.90 7.59 -1.90
N ASN A 381 -2.36 6.95 -0.84
CA ASN A 381 -3.66 6.29 -0.86
C ASN A 381 -4.40 6.44 0.47
N GLY A 382 -5.68 6.09 0.44
CA GLY A 382 -6.51 5.97 1.63
C GLY A 382 -7.87 5.39 1.29
N SER A 383 -8.46 4.74 2.27
CA SER A 383 -9.82 4.21 2.08
C SER A 383 -10.85 5.34 2.10
N GLY A 384 -11.72 5.33 1.13
CA GLY A 384 -12.83 6.27 1.04
C GLY A 384 -14.20 5.62 0.98
N LEU A 385 -14.57 4.65 1.83
CA LEU A 385 -14.04 4.02 3.05
C LEU A 385 -14.08 2.48 3.00
N ALA A 386 -13.76 1.81 4.14
CA ALA A 386 -14.06 0.39 4.34
C ALA A 386 -15.58 0.18 4.51
N VAL A 387 -16.22 -0.47 3.54
CA VAL A 387 -17.69 -0.52 3.43
C VAL A 387 -18.31 -1.32 4.57
N GLY A 388 -17.79 -2.51 4.91
CA GLY A 388 -18.32 -3.32 6.00
C GLY A 388 -18.20 -2.67 7.37
N ARG A 389 -17.12 -1.90 7.63
CA ARG A 389 -16.98 -1.11 8.89
C ARG A 389 -17.95 0.06 8.90
N THR A 390 -18.18 0.72 7.75
CA THR A 390 -19.21 1.77 7.60
C THR A 390 -20.61 1.20 7.85
N PHE A 391 -20.90 0.02 7.30
CA PHE A 391 -22.14 -0.69 7.56
C PHE A 391 -22.35 -0.95 9.07
N ALA A 392 -21.33 -1.50 9.75
CA ALA A 392 -21.38 -1.73 11.19
C ALA A 392 -21.62 -0.42 11.97
N ALA A 393 -20.92 0.64 11.59
CA ALA A 393 -21.08 1.96 12.23
C ALA A 393 -22.49 2.52 12.02
N ILE A 394 -23.09 2.37 10.83
CA ILE A 394 -24.46 2.83 10.55
C ILE A 394 -25.45 2.06 11.44
N VAL A 395 -25.42 0.74 11.44
CA VAL A 395 -26.41 -0.04 12.20
C VAL A 395 -26.29 0.16 13.69
N GLU A 396 -25.09 0.40 14.22
CA GLU A 396 -24.90 0.68 15.64
C GLU A 396 -25.29 2.11 16.03
N ASN A 397 -24.86 3.13 15.27
CA ASN A 397 -25.09 4.53 15.66
C ASN A 397 -26.54 4.98 15.40
N PHE A 398 -27.25 4.38 14.46
CA PHE A 398 -28.60 4.80 14.09
C PHE A 398 -29.70 3.83 14.54
N GLN A 399 -29.39 2.87 15.45
CA GLN A 399 -30.40 2.00 16.06
C GLN A 399 -31.32 2.77 16.97
N GLN A 400 -32.58 2.36 17.04
CA GLN A 400 -33.62 2.98 17.86
C GLN A 400 -34.08 1.99 18.96
N GLU A 401 -34.76 2.52 19.99
CA GLU A 401 -35.30 1.72 21.09
C GLU A 401 -36.28 0.64 20.63
N ASP A 402 -37.06 0.93 19.59
CA ASP A 402 -38.03 -0.03 18.98
C ASP A 402 -37.34 -1.07 18.10
N GLY A 403 -36.01 -1.06 18.05
CA GLY A 403 -35.19 -1.95 17.24
C GLY A 403 -35.09 -1.57 15.77
N THR A 404 -35.66 -0.46 15.32
CA THR A 404 -35.46 0.03 13.96
C THR A 404 -34.07 0.65 13.79
N ILE A 405 -33.60 0.74 12.55
CA ILE A 405 -32.34 1.42 12.18
C ILE A 405 -32.71 2.53 11.19
N ILE A 406 -32.45 3.76 11.53
CA ILE A 406 -32.66 4.90 10.63
C ILE A 406 -31.51 4.96 9.62
N ILE A 407 -31.85 5.03 8.34
CA ILE A 407 -30.83 5.14 7.27
C ILE A 407 -30.44 6.61 7.10
N PRO A 408 -29.11 6.92 7.10
CA PRO A 408 -28.62 8.25 6.78
C PRO A 408 -29.25 8.80 5.50
N GLU A 409 -29.65 10.08 5.53
CA GLU A 409 -30.41 10.70 4.44
C GLU A 409 -29.71 10.55 3.08
N VAL A 410 -28.40 10.73 3.05
CA VAL A 410 -27.59 10.63 1.82
C VAL A 410 -27.62 9.25 1.18
N LEU A 411 -27.94 8.20 1.93
CA LEU A 411 -28.05 6.81 1.43
C LEU A 411 -29.44 6.45 0.93
N ARG A 412 -30.50 7.22 1.27
CA ARG A 412 -31.89 6.82 0.97
C ARG A 412 -32.17 6.71 -0.53
N LYS A 413 -31.56 7.57 -1.33
CA LYS A 413 -31.71 7.49 -2.81
C LYS A 413 -31.15 6.17 -3.38
N TYR A 414 -30.13 5.59 -2.73
CA TYR A 414 -29.51 4.34 -3.16
C TYR A 414 -30.19 3.09 -2.55
N THR A 415 -30.60 3.18 -1.30
CA THR A 415 -31.29 2.06 -0.63
C THR A 415 -32.73 1.89 -1.12
N GLY A 416 -33.44 2.99 -1.39
CA GLY A 416 -34.87 3.02 -1.68
C GLY A 416 -35.74 2.80 -0.43
N PHE A 417 -35.15 2.91 0.78
CA PHE A 417 -35.84 2.89 2.07
C PHE A 417 -35.13 3.81 3.07
N ASP A 418 -35.89 4.28 4.06
CA ASP A 418 -35.41 5.21 5.09
C ASP A 418 -35.14 4.53 6.45
N LYS A 419 -35.58 3.26 6.59
CA LYS A 419 -35.36 2.46 7.82
C LYS A 419 -35.36 0.95 7.55
N ILE A 420 -34.71 0.26 8.45
CA ILE A 420 -34.68 -1.21 8.53
C ILE A 420 -35.38 -1.68 9.79
#